data_3cbad6acf1d50699df2602f1e17073a8
#
_entry.id   3cbad6acf1d50699df2602f1e17073a8
#
_cell.length_a   1.000
_cell.length_b   1.000
_cell.length_c   1.000
_cell.angle_alpha   90.00
_cell.angle_beta   90.00
_cell.angle_gamma   90.00
#
_symmetry.space_group_name_H-M   'P 1'
#
loop_
_entity.id
_entity.type
_entity.pdbx_description
1 polymer ?
#
loop_
_entity_poly.entity_id
_entity_poly.type
_entity_poly.pdbx_seq_one_letter_code
_entity_poly.pdbx_strand_id
1 'polypeptide(L)'
;MCKSIGMVGKVVYLILKYFFAVLVIATGIGKLLDNRGFADVILTYQFGIPHPLAMVLGLAVSLFELFLGIFILLEKNQNRNAILLILMHFGYVLLAAVSNIRELNLLNCGCFGVFWGRPLTWWTVVEDLILVVFSFVFYYLNRTKKV
;
A
#
# COMPACT_ATOMS: atom_id res chain seq x y z
N MET A 1 9.55 27.24 17.41
CA MET A 1 8.49 27.88 16.60
C MET A 1 7.44 26.83 16.27
N CYS A 2 6.33 26.80 17.04
CA CYS A 2 5.19 25.92 16.76
C CYS A 2 4.43 26.47 15.53
N LYS A 3 4.63 25.87 14.36
CA LYS A 3 3.88 26.25 13.18
C LYS A 3 2.57 25.45 13.21
N SER A 4 1.49 26.06 13.73
CA SER A 4 0.14 25.52 13.61
C SER A 4 -0.17 25.29 12.13
N ILE A 5 -0.66 24.09 11.79
CA ILE A 5 -1.13 23.79 10.43
C ILE A 5 -2.26 24.77 10.10
N GLY A 6 -2.07 25.58 9.05
CA GLY A 6 -3.14 26.42 8.51
C GLY A 6 -4.35 25.60 8.03
N MET A 7 -5.47 26.26 7.78
CA MET A 7 -6.73 25.61 7.32
C MET A 7 -6.50 24.70 6.11
N VAL A 8 -5.68 25.12 5.15
CA VAL A 8 -5.32 24.32 3.96
C VAL A 8 -4.65 23.00 4.34
N GLY A 9 -3.68 23.05 5.27
CA GLY A 9 -2.97 21.84 5.72
C GLY A 9 -3.90 20.83 6.43
N LYS A 10 -4.90 21.31 7.18
CA LYS A 10 -5.92 20.44 7.80
C LYS A 10 -6.78 19.76 6.75
N VAL A 11 -7.19 20.48 5.71
CA VAL A 11 -7.99 19.92 4.61
C VAL A 11 -7.19 18.86 3.85
N VAL A 12 -5.93 19.16 3.47
CA VAL A 12 -5.05 18.21 2.78
C VAL A 12 -4.81 16.96 3.63
N TYR A 13 -4.57 17.11 4.95
CA TYR A 13 -4.45 15.98 5.85
C TYR A 13 -5.69 15.07 5.84
N LEU A 14 -6.89 15.65 5.92
CA LEU A 14 -8.15 14.89 5.90
C LEU A 14 -8.35 14.16 4.56
N ILE A 15 -8.07 14.82 3.44
CA ILE A 15 -8.15 14.19 2.12
C ILE A 15 -7.20 12.99 2.05
N LEU A 16 -5.94 13.15 2.42
CA LEU A 16 -4.95 12.07 2.39
C LEU A 16 -5.31 10.94 3.37
N LYS A 17 -5.82 11.27 4.55
CA LYS A 17 -6.27 10.29 5.54
C LYS A 17 -7.36 9.37 4.96
N TYR A 18 -8.42 9.95 4.43
CA TYR A 18 -9.53 9.16 3.88
C TYR A 18 -9.12 8.44 2.60
N PHE A 19 -8.33 9.08 1.75
CA PHE A 19 -7.79 8.46 0.54
C PHE A 19 -6.99 7.19 0.88
N PHE A 20 -6.00 7.28 1.78
CA PHE A 20 -5.21 6.11 2.16
C PHE A 20 -6.00 5.06 2.93
N ALA A 21 -6.91 5.47 3.83
CA ALA A 21 -7.74 4.52 4.55
C ALA A 21 -8.59 3.69 3.57
N VAL A 22 -9.29 4.34 2.64
CA VAL A 22 -10.13 3.66 1.65
C VAL A 22 -9.28 2.82 0.69
N LEU A 23 -8.17 3.36 0.17
CA LEU A 23 -7.28 2.66 -0.75
C LEU A 23 -6.77 1.36 -0.11
N VAL A 24 -6.17 1.44 1.08
CA VAL A 24 -5.53 0.29 1.75
C VAL A 24 -6.56 -0.73 2.24
N ILE A 25 -7.74 -0.29 2.69
CA ILE A 25 -8.86 -1.20 3.01
C ILE A 25 -9.32 -1.95 1.75
N ALA A 26 -9.52 -1.22 0.64
CA ALA A 26 -10.00 -1.81 -0.61
C ALA A 26 -8.99 -2.83 -1.17
N THR A 27 -7.69 -2.53 -1.14
CA THR A 27 -6.64 -3.45 -1.58
C THR A 27 -6.55 -4.69 -0.69
N GLY A 28 -6.63 -4.52 0.64
CA GLY A 28 -6.64 -5.62 1.59
C GLY A 28 -7.87 -6.53 1.42
N ILE A 29 -9.06 -5.97 1.29
CA ILE A 29 -10.30 -6.74 1.02
C ILE A 29 -10.20 -7.46 -0.31
N GLY A 30 -9.77 -6.78 -1.39
CA GLY A 30 -9.65 -7.39 -2.71
C GLY A 30 -8.75 -8.63 -2.73
N LYS A 31 -7.67 -8.62 -1.96
CA LYS A 31 -6.77 -9.78 -1.79
C LYS A 31 -7.36 -10.87 -0.90
N LEU A 32 -8.13 -10.50 0.14
CA LEU A 32 -8.77 -11.46 1.05
C LEU A 32 -9.91 -12.23 0.40
N LEU A 33 -10.69 -11.59 -0.48
CA LEU A 33 -11.83 -12.21 -1.15
C LEU A 33 -11.44 -13.43 -1.98
N ASP A 34 -10.23 -13.45 -2.53
CA ASP A 34 -9.65 -14.61 -3.20
C ASP A 34 -8.17 -14.75 -2.84
N ASN A 35 -7.89 -15.21 -1.63
CA ASN A 35 -6.53 -15.42 -1.17
C ASN A 35 -5.78 -16.51 -1.97
N ARG A 36 -6.50 -17.47 -2.52
CA ARG A 36 -5.91 -18.53 -3.35
C ARG A 36 -5.41 -17.97 -4.69
N GLY A 37 -6.28 -17.25 -5.39
CA GLY A 37 -5.88 -16.56 -6.62
C GLY A 37 -4.81 -15.51 -6.38
N PHE A 38 -4.83 -14.81 -5.23
CA PHE A 38 -3.76 -13.88 -4.88
C PHE A 38 -2.43 -14.60 -4.60
N ALA A 39 -2.45 -15.81 -4.00
CA ALA A 39 -1.25 -16.62 -3.87
C ALA A 39 -0.67 -17.01 -5.25
N ASP A 40 -1.53 -17.33 -6.23
CA ASP A 40 -1.09 -17.60 -7.61
C ASP A 40 -0.42 -16.35 -8.22
N VAL A 41 -0.94 -15.16 -7.98
CA VAL A 41 -0.28 -13.91 -8.39
C VAL A 41 1.09 -13.76 -7.71
N ILE A 42 1.22 -14.05 -6.41
CA ILE A 42 2.52 -14.02 -5.71
C ILE A 42 3.53 -14.97 -6.37
N LEU A 43 3.09 -16.16 -6.82
CA LEU A 43 3.98 -17.12 -7.48
C LEU A 43 4.49 -16.63 -8.83
N THR A 44 3.75 -15.76 -9.53
CA THR A 44 4.21 -15.18 -10.81
C THR A 44 5.47 -14.32 -10.67
N TYR A 45 5.77 -13.82 -9.47
CA TYR A 45 7.01 -13.08 -9.18
C TYR A 45 8.27 -13.97 -9.11
N GLN A 46 8.11 -15.29 -9.19
CA GLN A 46 9.20 -16.27 -9.29
C GLN A 46 10.24 -16.18 -8.16
N PHE A 47 9.76 -16.07 -6.92
CA PHE A 47 10.61 -16.11 -5.72
C PHE A 47 11.02 -17.52 -5.29
N GLY A 48 10.57 -18.56 -6.00
CA GLY A 48 10.89 -19.96 -5.66
C GLY A 48 10.22 -20.47 -4.40
N ILE A 49 9.14 -19.80 -3.93
CA ILE A 49 8.39 -20.23 -2.75
C ILE A 49 7.29 -21.24 -3.12
N PRO A 50 6.97 -22.22 -2.24
CA PRO A 50 5.88 -23.15 -2.48
C PRO A 50 4.52 -22.48 -2.30
N HIS A 51 3.49 -22.99 -3.01
CA HIS A 51 2.13 -22.45 -2.99
C HIS A 51 1.53 -22.27 -1.56
N PRO A 52 1.70 -23.21 -0.60
CA PRO A 52 1.19 -23.00 0.76
C PRO A 52 1.81 -21.78 1.45
N LEU A 53 3.10 -21.51 1.22
CA LEU A 53 3.77 -20.33 1.77
C LEU A 53 3.26 -19.05 1.09
N ALA A 54 3.03 -19.08 -0.22
CA ALA A 54 2.42 -17.96 -0.93
C ALA A 54 1.02 -17.61 -0.39
N MET A 55 0.21 -18.63 -0.03
CA MET A 55 -1.09 -18.41 0.61
C MET A 55 -0.97 -17.73 1.98
N VAL A 56 -0.02 -18.17 2.82
CA VAL A 56 0.22 -17.57 4.14
C VAL A 56 0.70 -16.12 4.00
N LEU A 57 1.64 -15.87 3.10
CA LEU A 57 2.14 -14.51 2.81
C LEU A 57 1.03 -13.61 2.26
N GLY A 58 0.23 -14.12 1.33
CA GLY A 58 -0.92 -13.41 0.78
C GLY A 58 -1.91 -13.01 1.86
N LEU A 59 -2.27 -13.94 2.75
CA LEU A 59 -3.14 -13.66 3.90
C LEU A 59 -2.54 -12.62 4.83
N ALA A 60 -1.25 -12.75 5.17
CA ALA A 60 -0.57 -11.82 6.07
C ALA A 60 -0.53 -10.40 5.52
N VAL A 61 -0.20 -10.23 4.24
CA VAL A 61 -0.19 -8.94 3.55
C VAL A 61 -1.59 -8.33 3.50
N SER A 62 -2.60 -9.12 3.15
CA SER A 62 -3.99 -8.66 3.05
C SER A 62 -4.53 -8.18 4.40
N LEU A 63 -4.28 -8.94 5.47
CA LEU A 63 -4.68 -8.55 6.84
C LEU A 63 -3.91 -7.32 7.32
N PHE A 64 -2.61 -7.24 7.02
CA PHE A 64 -1.80 -6.08 7.36
C PHE A 64 -2.37 -4.80 6.71
N GLU A 65 -2.69 -4.83 5.42
CA GLU A 65 -3.31 -3.71 4.71
C GLU A 65 -4.67 -3.35 5.33
N LEU A 66 -5.54 -4.34 5.53
CA LEU A 66 -6.87 -4.11 6.09
C LEU A 66 -6.79 -3.41 7.46
N PHE A 67 -5.97 -3.94 8.38
CA PHE A 67 -5.81 -3.36 9.71
C PHE A 67 -5.13 -1.99 9.67
N LEU A 68 -4.12 -1.80 8.81
CA LEU A 68 -3.47 -0.50 8.64
C LEU A 68 -4.48 0.56 8.19
N GLY A 69 -5.30 0.26 7.19
CA GLY A 69 -6.34 1.18 6.70
C GLY A 69 -7.38 1.50 7.78
N ILE A 70 -7.84 0.50 8.55
CA ILE A 70 -8.77 0.70 9.67
C ILE A 70 -8.13 1.60 10.75
N PHE A 71 -6.87 1.38 11.13
CA PHE A 71 -6.19 2.19 12.13
C PHE A 71 -5.92 3.62 11.66
N ILE A 72 -5.69 3.84 10.36
CA ILE A 72 -5.63 5.19 9.77
C ILE A 72 -6.99 5.86 9.90
N LEU A 73 -8.08 5.17 9.59
CA LEU A 73 -9.44 5.70 9.68
C LEU A 73 -9.81 6.09 11.11
N LEU A 74 -9.51 5.22 12.09
CA LEU A 74 -9.78 5.42 13.51
C LEU A 74 -8.82 6.40 14.21
N GLU A 75 -7.87 6.98 13.51
CA GLU A 75 -6.84 7.88 14.04
C GLU A 75 -5.97 7.27 15.18
N LYS A 76 -5.89 5.95 15.26
CA LYS A 76 -5.13 5.26 16.30
C LYS A 76 -3.65 5.20 15.94
N ASN A 77 -2.77 5.80 16.75
CA ASN A 77 -1.31 5.78 16.55
C ASN A 77 -0.85 6.27 15.16
N GLN A 78 -1.38 7.39 14.68
CA GLN A 78 -1.19 7.88 13.31
C GLN A 78 0.28 8.02 12.86
N ASN A 79 1.21 8.37 13.77
CA ASN A 79 2.64 8.45 13.41
C ASN A 79 3.19 7.09 12.98
N ARG A 80 2.84 6.03 13.73
CA ARG A 80 3.26 4.66 13.39
C ARG A 80 2.60 4.19 12.10
N ASN A 81 1.31 4.45 11.94
CA ASN A 81 0.57 4.06 10.74
C ASN A 81 1.12 4.76 9.49
N ALA A 82 1.47 6.05 9.58
CA ALA A 82 2.07 6.78 8.48
C ALA A 82 3.46 6.23 8.09
N ILE A 83 4.27 5.81 9.06
CA ILE A 83 5.56 5.14 8.80
C ILE A 83 5.33 3.78 8.12
N LEU A 84 4.39 2.96 8.65
CA LEU A 84 4.06 1.66 8.05
C LEU A 84 3.53 1.82 6.62
N LEU A 85 2.74 2.88 6.37
CA LEU A 85 2.23 3.22 5.04
C LEU A 85 3.37 3.56 4.06
N ILE A 86 4.36 4.35 4.50
CA ILE A 86 5.56 4.66 3.70
C ILE A 86 6.33 3.38 3.37
N LEU A 87 6.60 2.55 4.38
CA LEU A 87 7.35 1.30 4.20
C LEU A 87 6.63 0.33 3.27
N MET A 88 5.31 0.24 3.37
CA MET A 88 4.48 -0.60 2.52
C MET A 88 4.55 -0.14 1.05
N HIS A 89 4.28 1.14 0.76
CA HIS A 89 4.35 1.64 -0.61
C HIS A 89 5.78 1.58 -1.18
N PHE A 90 6.80 1.84 -0.35
CA PHE A 90 8.19 1.69 -0.78
C PHE A 90 8.52 0.22 -1.11
N GLY A 91 8.01 -0.73 -0.35
CA GLY A 91 8.11 -2.16 -0.65
C GLY A 91 7.49 -2.50 -2.01
N TYR A 92 6.32 -1.93 -2.34
CA TYR A 92 5.68 -2.13 -3.65
C TYR A 92 6.48 -1.50 -4.79
N VAL A 93 7.06 -0.31 -4.59
CA VAL A 93 8.01 0.29 -5.56
C VAL A 93 9.17 -0.67 -5.85
N LEU A 94 9.81 -1.20 -4.81
CA LEU A 94 10.93 -2.13 -4.97
C LEU A 94 10.50 -3.41 -5.69
N LEU A 95 9.36 -3.99 -5.29
CA LEU A 95 8.81 -5.19 -5.93
C LEU A 95 8.53 -4.96 -7.42
N ALA A 96 7.86 -3.85 -7.74
CA ALA A 96 7.55 -3.49 -9.12
C ALA A 96 8.81 -3.21 -9.95
N ALA A 97 9.77 -2.45 -9.41
CA ALA A 97 11.01 -2.12 -10.10
C ALA A 97 11.85 -3.38 -10.39
N VAL A 98 12.06 -4.24 -9.38
CA VAL A 98 12.82 -5.49 -9.53
C VAL A 98 12.15 -6.41 -10.55
N SER A 99 10.83 -6.52 -10.54
CA SER A 99 10.08 -7.37 -11.47
C SER A 99 10.18 -6.86 -12.91
N ASN A 100 10.14 -5.54 -13.13
CA ASN A 100 10.36 -4.95 -14.46
C ASN A 100 11.81 -5.14 -14.93
N ILE A 101 12.82 -4.98 -14.05
CA ILE A 101 14.23 -5.21 -14.40
C ILE A 101 14.46 -6.69 -14.76
N ARG A 102 13.75 -7.61 -14.11
CA ARG A 102 13.79 -9.06 -14.42
C ARG A 102 12.95 -9.45 -15.63
N GLU A 103 12.29 -8.50 -16.29
CA GLU A 103 11.45 -8.70 -17.48
C GLU A 103 10.36 -9.79 -17.29
N LEU A 104 9.77 -9.84 -16.08
CA LEU A 104 8.81 -10.90 -15.74
C LEU A 104 7.48 -10.79 -16.50
N ASN A 105 7.17 -9.68 -17.17
CA ASN A 105 5.96 -9.46 -17.98
C ASN A 105 4.66 -9.89 -17.27
N LEU A 106 4.49 -9.47 -16.00
CA LEU A 106 3.36 -9.87 -15.17
C LEU A 106 2.07 -9.22 -15.67
N LEU A 107 1.08 -10.06 -16.01
CA LEU A 107 -0.25 -9.60 -16.46
C LEU A 107 -1.10 -9.05 -15.32
N ASN A 108 -0.77 -9.36 -14.07
CA ASN A 108 -1.44 -8.86 -12.87
C ASN A 108 -0.41 -8.47 -11.81
N CYS A 109 -0.39 -7.19 -11.41
CA CYS A 109 0.48 -6.71 -10.33
C CYS A 109 0.04 -7.18 -8.93
N GLY A 110 -1.18 -7.69 -8.78
CA GLY A 110 -1.74 -8.07 -7.48
C GLY A 110 -2.11 -6.92 -6.54
N CYS A 111 -2.01 -5.67 -6.99
CA CYS A 111 -2.27 -4.49 -6.15
C CYS A 111 -3.69 -4.52 -5.52
N PHE A 112 -4.70 -4.93 -6.30
CA PHE A 112 -6.10 -5.10 -5.87
C PHE A 112 -6.54 -6.57 -5.83
N GLY A 113 -5.59 -7.50 -5.62
CA GLY A 113 -5.85 -8.93 -5.71
C GLY A 113 -6.11 -9.40 -7.14
N VAL A 114 -7.02 -10.36 -7.32
CA VAL A 114 -7.35 -10.94 -8.64
C VAL A 114 -8.45 -10.19 -9.38
N PHE A 115 -9.28 -9.43 -8.67
CA PHE A 115 -10.50 -8.81 -9.25
C PHE A 115 -10.20 -7.61 -10.15
N TRP A 116 -9.08 -6.94 -9.94
CA TRP A 116 -8.65 -5.81 -10.75
C TRP A 116 -7.21 -6.01 -11.21
N GLY A 117 -7.05 -7.05 -12.05
CA GLY A 117 -5.75 -7.35 -12.66
C GLY A 117 -5.37 -6.28 -13.66
N ARG A 118 -4.19 -5.70 -13.49
CA ARG A 118 -3.57 -4.84 -14.49
C ARG A 118 -2.09 -5.20 -14.62
N PRO A 119 -1.52 -5.07 -15.82
CA PRO A 119 -0.14 -5.48 -16.05
C PRO A 119 0.82 -4.62 -15.21
N LEU A 120 1.86 -5.27 -14.71
CA LEU A 120 2.94 -4.61 -14.00
C LEU A 120 3.91 -4.01 -15.03
N THR A 121 3.99 -2.70 -15.05
CA THR A 121 4.81 -1.93 -15.99
C THR A 121 5.63 -0.86 -15.25
N TRP A 122 6.53 -0.18 -15.94
CA TRP A 122 7.22 0.99 -15.38
C TRP A 122 6.26 2.09 -14.92
N TRP A 123 5.06 2.16 -15.51
CA TRP A 123 4.02 3.08 -15.05
C TRP A 123 3.54 2.73 -13.63
N THR A 124 3.44 1.44 -13.30
CA THR A 124 3.12 1.00 -11.93
C THR A 124 4.18 1.47 -10.93
N VAL A 125 5.47 1.44 -11.29
CA VAL A 125 6.54 1.98 -10.43
C VAL A 125 6.36 3.47 -10.17
N VAL A 126 6.00 4.25 -11.19
CA VAL A 126 5.74 5.70 -11.06
C VAL A 126 4.53 5.96 -10.15
N GLU A 127 3.44 5.22 -10.31
CA GLU A 127 2.26 5.34 -9.44
C GLU A 127 2.59 5.06 -7.98
N ASP A 128 3.32 3.98 -7.72
CA ASP A 128 3.74 3.62 -6.35
C ASP A 128 4.70 4.66 -5.76
N LEU A 129 5.61 5.24 -6.56
CA LEU A 129 6.45 6.36 -6.12
C LEU A 129 5.63 7.59 -5.73
N ILE A 130 4.59 7.91 -6.47
CA ILE A 130 3.66 9.00 -6.13
C ILE A 130 2.97 8.70 -4.79
N LEU A 131 2.55 7.46 -4.56
CA LEU A 131 1.95 7.04 -3.28
C LEU A 131 2.96 7.14 -2.13
N VAL A 132 4.24 6.83 -2.34
CA VAL A 132 5.31 7.05 -1.35
C VAL A 132 5.42 8.54 -0.99
N VAL A 133 5.46 9.43 -1.99
CA VAL A 133 5.53 10.88 -1.76
C VAL A 133 4.31 11.38 -0.96
N PHE A 134 3.11 10.97 -1.33
CA PHE A 134 1.89 11.33 -0.60
C PHE A 134 1.87 10.76 0.83
N SER A 135 2.42 9.57 1.05
CA SER A 135 2.58 8.98 2.39
C SER A 135 3.54 9.81 3.26
N PHE A 136 4.62 10.36 2.68
CA PHE A 136 5.51 11.28 3.37
C PHE A 136 4.81 12.61 3.71
N VAL A 137 4.03 13.17 2.78
CA VAL A 137 3.23 14.38 3.04
C VAL A 137 2.24 14.13 4.17
N PHE A 138 1.54 12.99 4.15
CA PHE A 138 0.62 12.59 5.21
C PHE A 138 1.32 12.49 6.57
N TYR A 139 2.50 11.84 6.61
CA TYR A 139 3.32 11.75 7.83
C TYR A 139 3.72 13.13 8.37
N TYR A 140 4.20 14.00 7.49
CA TYR A 140 4.62 15.35 7.86
C TYR A 140 3.47 16.19 8.43
N LEU A 141 2.31 16.18 7.75
CA LEU A 141 1.11 16.90 8.19
C LEU A 141 0.58 16.35 9.52
N ASN A 142 0.65 15.02 9.71
CA ASN A 142 0.24 14.42 10.98
C ASN A 142 1.14 14.85 12.16
N ARG A 143 2.45 14.96 11.94
CA ARG A 143 3.38 15.47 12.98
C ARG A 143 3.10 16.91 13.33
N THR A 144 2.85 17.76 12.35
CA THR A 144 2.58 19.18 12.57
C THR A 144 1.18 19.46 13.17
N LYS A 145 0.22 18.52 13.02
CA LYS A 145 -1.11 18.59 13.68
C LYS A 145 -1.03 18.39 15.20
N LYS A 146 -0.03 17.66 15.70
CA LYS A 146 0.11 17.31 17.14
C LYS A 146 0.81 18.39 17.98
N VAL A 147 1.29 19.43 17.36
CA VAL A 147 1.90 20.60 18.00
C VAL A 147 0.92 21.76 17.97
#